data_86fbe716f7006099c8d3e8db7a9356d2
#
_entry.id   86fbe716f7006099c8d3e8db7a9356d2
#
_cell.length_a   1.000
_cell.length_b   1.000
_cell.length_c   1.000
_cell.angle_alpha   90.00
_cell.angle_beta   90.00
_cell.angle_gamma   90.00
#
_symmetry.space_group_name_H-M   'P 1'
#
loop_
_entity.id
_entity.type
_entity.pdbx_description
1 polymer ?
#
loop_
_entity_poly.entity_id
_entity_poly.type
_entity_poly.pdbx_seq_one_letter_code
_entity_poly.pdbx_strand_id
1 'polypeptide(L)'
;LAGLSPRSRRLRASPSIAYASAMTTADAAPGLTRQQARTLSLAALGGALEFYDFVIFVFFATTMGALFFPADMPEWLKLVQTFGIFAAGYLARPLGGIVMAHFGDLSGRKRMFMLSILMMAIPTLLMGLLPTYATVGVLAPILLLVLRIMQGAAIGGEAPGAWVFVTEHVSTRHRALACGALSAGLCSGILLGSLVARAINAAFDEAEVLAWAWRLPFIAGGVFGLLAMFLRRKLHETPVFAEMRERRSLAAELPLKAVVRDHAGAVVLAMLLTW
;
A
#
# COMPACT_ATOMS: atom_id res chain seq x y z
N LEU A 1 -0.77 -46.92 -65.70
CA LEU A 1 -1.37 -45.60 -65.71
C LEU A 1 -1.85 -45.29 -64.33
N ALA A 2 -0.96 -44.76 -63.49
CA ALA A 2 -1.24 -44.49 -62.07
C ALA A 2 -1.11 -42.99 -61.84
N GLY A 3 -2.17 -42.34 -61.33
CA GLY A 3 -2.21 -40.93 -60.95
C GLY A 3 -1.43 -40.67 -59.66
N LEU A 4 -0.44 -39.79 -59.73
CA LEU A 4 0.26 -39.23 -58.59
C LEU A 4 -0.52 -37.98 -58.10
N SER A 5 -1.07 -38.10 -56.89
CA SER A 5 -1.67 -37.00 -56.15
C SER A 5 -0.56 -36.08 -55.56
N PRO A 6 -0.62 -34.76 -55.71
CA PRO A 6 0.33 -33.85 -55.10
C PRO A 6 0.02 -33.69 -53.63
N ARG A 7 0.86 -34.24 -52.72
CA ARG A 7 0.85 -33.90 -51.31
C ARG A 7 1.20 -32.43 -51.12
N SER A 8 0.22 -31.60 -50.79
CA SER A 8 0.39 -30.24 -50.33
C SER A 8 1.27 -30.21 -49.05
N ARG A 9 2.54 -29.85 -49.22
CA ARG A 9 3.43 -29.46 -48.07
C ARG A 9 2.81 -28.20 -47.44
N ARG A 10 2.06 -28.38 -46.38
CA ARG A 10 1.79 -27.27 -45.47
C ARG A 10 3.13 -26.88 -44.86
N LEU A 11 3.71 -25.77 -45.32
CA LEU A 11 4.83 -25.10 -44.71
C LEU A 11 4.39 -24.73 -43.28
N ARG A 12 4.86 -25.47 -42.26
CA ARG A 12 4.77 -25.04 -40.89
C ARG A 12 5.58 -23.75 -40.79
N ALA A 13 4.92 -22.62 -40.64
CA ALA A 13 5.59 -21.37 -40.32
C ALA A 13 6.50 -21.59 -39.10
N SER A 14 7.75 -21.19 -39.18
CA SER A 14 8.69 -21.33 -38.09
C SER A 14 8.18 -20.56 -36.86
N PRO A 15 8.41 -21.07 -35.63
CA PRO A 15 7.97 -20.38 -34.42
C PRO A 15 8.41 -18.90 -34.35
N SER A 16 9.56 -18.56 -34.97
CA SER A 16 10.06 -17.20 -35.06
C SER A 16 9.19 -16.25 -35.88
N ILE A 17 8.55 -16.74 -36.96
CA ILE A 17 7.67 -15.92 -37.80
C ILE A 17 6.33 -15.70 -37.09
N ALA A 18 5.83 -16.69 -36.36
CA ALA A 18 4.61 -16.54 -35.56
C ALA A 18 4.84 -15.57 -34.38
N TYR A 19 6.05 -15.60 -33.75
CA TYR A 19 6.42 -14.63 -32.70
C TYR A 19 6.57 -13.22 -33.26
N ALA A 20 7.22 -13.03 -34.40
CA ALA A 20 7.38 -11.72 -35.04
C ALA A 20 6.03 -11.15 -35.47
N SER A 21 5.13 -11.96 -36.03
CA SER A 21 3.77 -11.54 -36.39
C SER A 21 2.91 -11.20 -35.17
N ALA A 22 3.07 -11.92 -34.05
CA ALA A 22 2.41 -11.60 -32.79
C ALA A 22 2.93 -10.28 -32.17
N MET A 23 4.23 -9.96 -32.35
CA MET A 23 4.79 -8.68 -31.91
C MET A 23 4.31 -7.50 -32.74
N THR A 24 4.13 -7.65 -34.05
CA THR A 24 3.65 -6.55 -34.92
C THR A 24 2.16 -6.25 -34.77
N THR A 25 1.34 -7.22 -34.40
CA THR A 25 -0.09 -6.98 -34.08
C THR A 25 -0.30 -6.42 -32.67
N ALA A 26 0.71 -6.51 -31.79
CA ALA A 26 0.65 -5.91 -30.45
C ALA A 26 0.81 -4.37 -30.46
N ASP A 27 1.29 -3.78 -31.57
CA ASP A 27 1.55 -2.33 -31.68
C ASP A 27 0.30 -1.46 -31.83
N ALA A 28 -0.86 -2.06 -32.10
CA ALA A 28 -2.12 -1.33 -32.32
C ALA A 28 -3.11 -1.40 -31.13
N ALA A 29 -2.65 -1.76 -29.92
CA ALA A 29 -3.55 -1.77 -28.77
C ALA A 29 -3.87 -0.33 -28.33
N PRO A 30 -5.15 0.01 -28.09
CA PRO A 30 -5.55 1.34 -27.66
C PRO A 30 -4.83 1.71 -26.35
N GLY A 31 -4.45 2.98 -26.23
CA GLY A 31 -3.86 3.53 -24.98
C GLY A 31 -4.78 3.30 -23.77
N LEU A 32 -4.31 3.68 -22.59
CA LEU A 32 -5.12 3.62 -21.38
C LEU A 32 -6.46 4.35 -21.57
N THR A 33 -7.55 3.68 -21.24
CA THR A 33 -8.87 4.33 -21.24
C THR A 33 -8.93 5.38 -20.14
N ARG A 34 -9.79 6.39 -20.28
CA ARG A 34 -10.01 7.41 -19.24
C ARG A 34 -10.37 6.78 -17.88
N GLN A 35 -11.12 5.69 -17.90
CA GLN A 35 -11.48 4.97 -16.67
C GLN A 35 -10.26 4.31 -16.01
N GLN A 36 -9.41 3.64 -16.81
CA GLN A 36 -8.17 3.04 -16.31
C GLN A 36 -7.22 4.11 -15.75
N ALA A 37 -7.01 5.21 -16.48
CA ALA A 37 -6.19 6.31 -16.00
C ALA A 37 -6.70 6.89 -14.67
N ARG A 38 -8.02 7.09 -14.55
CA ARG A 38 -8.64 7.53 -13.30
C ARG A 38 -8.44 6.54 -12.16
N THR A 39 -8.59 5.25 -12.42
CA THR A 39 -8.37 4.18 -11.42
C THR A 39 -6.92 4.18 -10.94
N LEU A 40 -5.95 4.28 -11.86
CA LEU A 40 -4.52 4.36 -11.53
C LEU A 40 -4.18 5.61 -10.73
N SER A 41 -4.71 6.78 -11.11
CA SER A 41 -4.50 8.03 -10.38
C SER A 41 -5.04 7.98 -8.96
N LEU A 42 -6.25 7.42 -8.77
CA LEU A 42 -6.83 7.24 -7.43
C LEU A 42 -6.06 6.23 -6.59
N ALA A 43 -5.54 5.16 -7.19
CA ALA A 43 -4.70 4.20 -6.49
C ALA A 43 -3.36 4.83 -6.10
N ALA A 44 -2.70 5.56 -7.01
CA ALA A 44 -1.45 6.27 -6.75
C ALA A 44 -1.60 7.34 -5.67
N LEU A 45 -2.68 8.14 -5.73
CA LEU A 45 -2.99 9.14 -4.71
C LEU A 45 -3.18 8.49 -3.33
N GLY A 46 -3.89 7.37 -3.27
CA GLY A 46 -4.03 6.65 -2.01
C GLY A 46 -2.72 6.14 -1.47
N GLY A 47 -1.87 5.55 -2.32
CA GLY A 47 -0.52 5.16 -1.92
C GLY A 47 0.34 6.34 -1.43
N ALA A 48 0.19 7.53 -2.06
CA ALA A 48 0.86 8.73 -1.60
C ALA A 48 0.43 9.13 -0.17
N LEU A 49 -0.86 9.12 0.12
CA LEU A 49 -1.38 9.45 1.44
C LEU A 49 -1.01 8.41 2.49
N GLU A 50 -0.99 7.13 2.11
CA GLU A 50 -0.53 6.02 2.95
C GLU A 50 0.92 6.22 3.40
N PHE A 51 1.82 6.48 2.45
CA PHE A 51 3.23 6.70 2.75
C PHE A 51 3.48 8.01 3.50
N TYR A 52 2.71 9.06 3.21
CA TYR A 52 2.72 10.28 4.01
C TYR A 52 2.44 9.99 5.49
N ASP A 53 1.33 9.33 5.79
CA ASP A 53 0.91 9.01 7.15
C ASP A 53 1.94 8.16 7.90
N PHE A 54 2.59 7.26 7.19
CA PHE A 54 3.60 6.40 7.78
C PHE A 54 4.91 7.14 8.05
N VAL A 55 5.38 7.95 7.09
CA VAL A 55 6.70 8.58 7.13
C VAL A 55 6.69 9.87 7.97
N ILE A 56 5.55 10.56 8.09
CA ILE A 56 5.46 11.80 8.90
C ILE A 56 5.91 11.59 10.35
N PHE A 57 5.67 10.42 10.91
CA PHE A 57 6.16 10.06 12.24
C PHE A 57 7.69 10.07 12.32
N VAL A 58 8.37 9.58 11.29
CA VAL A 58 9.84 9.54 11.25
C VAL A 58 10.41 10.95 11.22
N PHE A 59 9.78 11.86 10.46
CA PHE A 59 10.19 13.27 10.40
C PHE A 59 9.99 14.01 11.72
N PHE A 60 9.06 13.55 12.55
CA PHE A 60 8.81 14.09 13.91
C PHE A 60 9.35 13.19 15.03
N ALA A 61 10.25 12.23 14.73
CA ALA A 61 10.72 11.26 15.73
C ALA A 61 11.34 11.91 16.97
N THR A 62 12.15 12.97 16.79
CA THR A 62 12.74 13.72 17.91
C THR A 62 11.65 14.39 18.76
N THR A 63 10.69 15.05 18.13
CA THR A 63 9.54 15.68 18.79
C THR A 63 8.69 14.64 19.54
N MET A 64 8.44 13.48 18.92
CA MET A 64 7.72 12.38 19.57
C MET A 64 8.50 11.85 20.76
N GLY A 65 9.82 11.72 20.66
CA GLY A 65 10.68 11.34 21.76
C GLY A 65 10.57 12.30 22.95
N ALA A 66 10.61 13.61 22.70
CA ALA A 66 10.51 14.62 23.74
C ALA A 66 9.12 14.66 24.42
N LEU A 67 8.05 14.38 23.68
CA LEU A 67 6.67 14.52 24.16
C LEU A 67 6.08 13.26 24.80
N PHE A 68 6.52 12.08 24.37
CA PHE A 68 5.91 10.82 24.76
C PHE A 68 6.75 10.00 25.76
N PHE A 69 7.92 10.50 26.17
CA PHE A 69 8.77 9.85 27.16
C PHE A 69 9.13 10.80 28.31
N PRO A 70 9.61 10.27 29.47
CA PRO A 70 10.01 11.09 30.63
C PRO A 70 11.05 12.14 30.26
N ALA A 71 10.95 13.34 30.87
CA ALA A 71 11.88 14.45 30.61
C ALA A 71 13.31 14.12 31.01
N ASP A 72 13.48 13.35 32.07
CA ASP A 72 14.78 12.91 32.67
C ASP A 72 15.44 11.78 31.88
N MET A 73 14.74 11.17 30.91
CA MET A 73 15.31 10.13 30.05
C MET A 73 16.37 10.71 29.12
N PRO A 74 17.54 10.05 28.93
CA PRO A 74 18.55 10.46 27.96
C PRO A 74 18.00 10.55 26.56
N GLU A 75 18.38 11.56 25.77
CA GLU A 75 17.86 11.82 24.42
C GLU A 75 18.04 10.63 23.47
N TRP A 76 19.20 9.96 23.52
CA TRP A 76 19.44 8.78 22.71
C TRP A 76 18.45 7.65 23.01
N LEU A 77 18.05 7.49 24.28
CA LEU A 77 17.11 6.44 24.68
C LEU A 77 15.67 6.79 24.27
N LYS A 78 15.28 8.07 24.33
CA LYS A 78 14.02 8.55 23.78
C LYS A 78 13.92 8.22 22.27
N LEU A 79 15.00 8.48 21.52
CA LEU A 79 15.05 8.16 20.08
C LEU A 79 14.98 6.66 19.83
N VAL A 80 15.73 5.84 20.57
CA VAL A 80 15.69 4.37 20.44
C VAL A 80 14.28 3.85 20.70
N GLN A 81 13.59 4.33 21.74
CA GLN A 81 12.22 3.91 22.04
C GLN A 81 11.23 4.41 20.98
N THR A 82 11.37 5.63 20.48
CA THR A 82 10.53 6.16 19.42
C THR A 82 10.68 5.33 18.14
N PHE A 83 11.91 5.00 17.74
CA PHE A 83 12.15 4.11 16.62
C PHE A 83 11.74 2.67 16.91
N GLY A 84 11.79 2.22 18.18
CA GLY A 84 11.22 0.95 18.61
C GLY A 84 9.71 0.86 18.38
N ILE A 85 8.97 1.93 18.69
CA ILE A 85 7.54 2.05 18.39
C ILE A 85 7.29 2.02 16.88
N PHE A 86 8.11 2.72 16.09
CA PHE A 86 8.04 2.67 14.63
C PHE A 86 8.30 1.25 14.09
N ALA A 87 9.33 0.58 14.61
CA ALA A 87 9.68 -0.78 14.21
C ALA A 87 8.57 -1.79 14.58
N ALA A 88 7.91 -1.63 15.73
CA ALA A 88 6.78 -2.46 16.12
C ALA A 88 5.62 -2.35 15.10
N GLY A 89 5.33 -1.14 14.62
CA GLY A 89 4.38 -0.94 13.50
C GLY A 89 4.85 -1.66 12.23
N TYR A 90 6.13 -1.62 11.93
CA TYR A 90 6.69 -2.32 10.77
C TYR A 90 6.55 -3.85 10.89
N LEU A 91 6.83 -4.39 12.07
CA LEU A 91 6.71 -5.82 12.37
C LEU A 91 5.25 -6.32 12.37
N ALA A 92 4.28 -5.42 12.57
CA ALA A 92 2.87 -5.77 12.46
C ALA A 92 2.39 -5.97 11.00
N ARG A 93 3.13 -5.49 9.99
CA ARG A 93 2.74 -5.59 8.56
C ARG A 93 2.51 -7.01 8.07
N PRO A 94 3.40 -7.99 8.29
CA PRO A 94 3.16 -9.36 7.82
C PRO A 94 1.87 -9.96 8.37
N LEU A 95 1.59 -9.74 9.67
CA LEU A 95 0.36 -10.23 10.30
C LEU A 95 -0.87 -9.56 9.70
N GLY A 96 -0.83 -8.23 9.56
CA GLY A 96 -1.89 -7.47 8.91
C GLY A 96 -2.11 -7.91 7.47
N GLY A 97 -1.03 -8.15 6.71
CA GLY A 97 -1.07 -8.65 5.35
C GLY A 97 -1.81 -9.98 5.21
N ILE A 98 -1.51 -10.93 6.08
CA ILE A 98 -2.17 -12.24 6.11
C ILE A 98 -3.68 -12.08 6.38
N VAL A 99 -4.03 -11.31 7.40
CA VAL A 99 -5.43 -11.10 7.80
C VAL A 99 -6.19 -10.38 6.68
N MET A 100 -5.63 -9.30 6.17
CA MET A 100 -6.27 -8.49 5.12
C MET A 100 -6.39 -9.23 3.80
N ALA A 101 -5.39 -10.04 3.40
CA ALA A 101 -5.47 -10.86 2.20
C ALA A 101 -6.61 -11.87 2.31
N HIS A 102 -6.71 -12.58 3.44
CA HIS A 102 -7.79 -13.54 3.65
C HIS A 102 -9.17 -12.91 3.54
N PHE A 103 -9.40 -11.80 4.23
CA PHE A 103 -10.68 -11.10 4.13
C PHE A 103 -10.91 -10.45 2.75
N GLY A 104 -9.84 -10.02 2.06
CA GLY A 104 -9.92 -9.48 0.71
C GLY A 104 -10.43 -10.50 -0.30
N ASP A 105 -9.97 -11.72 -0.19
CA ASP A 105 -10.39 -12.83 -1.08
C ASP A 105 -11.84 -13.30 -0.78
N LEU A 106 -12.31 -13.13 0.46
CA LEU A 106 -13.69 -13.49 0.83
C LEU A 106 -14.70 -12.37 0.59
N SER A 107 -14.36 -11.12 0.94
CA SER A 107 -15.31 -10.00 0.99
C SER A 107 -15.22 -9.05 -0.20
N GLY A 108 -14.20 -9.19 -1.03
CA GLY A 108 -13.90 -8.30 -2.14
C GLY A 108 -12.80 -7.30 -1.84
N ARG A 109 -11.97 -7.05 -2.82
CA ARG A 109 -10.76 -6.21 -2.69
C ARG A 109 -11.09 -4.76 -2.40
N LYS A 110 -12.19 -4.23 -2.98
CA LYS A 110 -12.65 -2.86 -2.72
C LYS A 110 -12.99 -2.63 -1.24
N ARG A 111 -13.65 -3.60 -0.58
CA ARG A 111 -14.01 -3.48 0.84
C ARG A 111 -12.75 -3.44 1.71
N MET A 112 -11.80 -4.30 1.40
CA MET A 112 -10.53 -4.35 2.15
C MET A 112 -9.72 -3.07 1.96
N PHE A 113 -9.67 -2.52 0.75
CA PHE A 113 -9.07 -1.20 0.50
C PHE A 113 -9.70 -0.08 1.34
N MET A 114 -11.02 -0.07 1.46
CA MET A 114 -11.68 0.95 2.28
C MET A 114 -11.41 0.76 3.76
N LEU A 115 -11.36 -0.50 4.22
CA LEU A 115 -11.07 -0.83 5.61
C LEU A 115 -9.63 -0.49 5.98
N SER A 116 -8.65 -0.81 5.12
CA SER A 116 -7.23 -0.51 5.38
C SER A 116 -6.99 0.99 5.48
N ILE A 117 -7.56 1.81 4.58
CA ILE A 117 -7.44 3.27 4.67
C ILE A 117 -8.07 3.78 5.97
N LEU A 118 -9.22 3.26 6.37
CA LEU A 118 -9.85 3.66 7.62
C LEU A 118 -8.98 3.30 8.84
N MET A 119 -8.41 2.09 8.84
CA MET A 119 -7.47 1.62 9.86
C MET A 119 -6.14 2.37 9.86
N MET A 120 -5.83 3.14 8.82
CA MET A 120 -4.70 4.07 8.81
C MET A 120 -5.10 5.47 9.23
N ALA A 121 -6.16 6.03 8.64
CA ALA A 121 -6.58 7.40 8.84
C ALA A 121 -7.02 7.67 10.29
N ILE A 122 -7.74 6.74 10.92
CA ILE A 122 -8.20 6.90 12.31
C ILE A 122 -7.01 6.93 13.28
N PRO A 123 -6.07 5.95 13.28
CA PRO A 123 -4.91 6.04 14.14
C PRO A 123 -4.03 7.27 13.89
N THR A 124 -3.87 7.70 12.63
CA THR A 124 -3.13 8.93 12.33
C THR A 124 -3.79 10.15 12.97
N LEU A 125 -5.11 10.29 12.79
CA LEU A 125 -5.88 11.37 13.41
C LEU A 125 -5.77 11.32 14.94
N LEU A 126 -5.94 10.14 15.52
CA LEU A 126 -5.84 9.94 16.97
C LEU A 126 -4.43 10.23 17.51
N MET A 127 -3.37 9.93 16.75
CA MET A 127 -2.00 10.32 17.14
C MET A 127 -1.88 11.83 17.27
N GLY A 128 -2.44 12.63 16.36
CA GLY A 128 -2.47 14.09 16.48
C GLY A 128 -3.28 14.60 17.69
N LEU A 129 -4.17 13.78 18.24
CA LEU A 129 -5.00 14.13 19.40
C LEU A 129 -4.51 13.52 20.72
N LEU A 130 -3.45 12.69 20.69
CA LEU A 130 -2.95 12.03 21.90
C LEU A 130 -2.52 13.04 22.96
N PRO A 131 -2.79 12.74 24.25
CA PRO A 131 -2.18 13.41 25.37
C PRO A 131 -0.70 13.03 25.46
N THR A 132 0.14 13.96 25.90
CA THR A 132 1.58 13.77 26.06
C THR A 132 1.93 13.07 27.39
N TYR A 133 3.18 12.67 27.55
CA TYR A 133 3.68 12.06 28.78
C TYR A 133 3.43 12.93 30.02
N ALA A 134 3.55 14.25 29.88
CA ALA A 134 3.30 15.19 30.98
C ALA A 134 1.85 15.14 31.53
N THR A 135 0.89 14.68 30.72
CA THR A 135 -0.53 14.61 31.11
C THR A 135 -0.95 13.23 31.61
N VAL A 136 -0.53 12.16 30.94
CA VAL A 136 -1.01 10.78 31.21
C VAL A 136 0.12 9.79 31.54
N GLY A 137 1.35 10.28 31.70
CA GLY A 137 2.50 9.45 32.06
C GLY A 137 2.74 8.31 31.05
N VAL A 138 3.03 7.13 31.57
CA VAL A 138 3.39 5.92 30.81
C VAL A 138 2.27 5.50 29.83
N LEU A 139 1.05 5.94 30.01
CA LEU A 139 -0.04 5.63 29.08
C LEU A 139 0.19 6.28 27.72
N ALA A 140 0.89 7.43 27.64
CA ALA A 140 1.16 8.12 26.38
C ALA A 140 1.94 7.26 25.36
N PRO A 141 3.12 6.70 25.68
CA PRO A 141 3.85 5.85 24.74
C PRO A 141 3.14 4.53 24.46
N ILE A 142 2.35 3.99 25.41
CA ILE A 142 1.55 2.77 25.17
C ILE A 142 0.47 3.04 24.13
N LEU A 143 -0.28 4.13 24.25
CA LEU A 143 -1.29 4.52 23.25
C LEU A 143 -0.66 4.76 21.89
N LEU A 144 0.49 5.45 21.84
CA LEU A 144 1.24 5.68 20.61
C LEU A 144 1.67 4.36 19.96
N LEU A 145 2.17 3.39 20.74
CA LEU A 145 2.53 2.05 20.27
C LEU A 145 1.33 1.31 19.68
N VAL A 146 0.20 1.30 20.39
CA VAL A 146 -1.03 0.63 19.91
C VAL A 146 -1.49 1.21 18.58
N LEU A 147 -1.54 2.55 18.44
CA LEU A 147 -1.92 3.20 17.19
C LEU A 147 -0.94 2.87 16.07
N ARG A 148 0.36 2.78 16.36
CA ARG A 148 1.39 2.38 15.38
C ARG A 148 1.27 0.93 14.92
N ILE A 149 0.96 0.01 15.82
CA ILE A 149 0.69 -1.39 15.47
C ILE A 149 -0.55 -1.48 14.56
N MET A 150 -1.61 -0.74 14.89
CA MET A 150 -2.83 -0.69 14.05
C MET A 150 -2.54 -0.16 12.64
N GLN A 151 -1.79 0.93 12.51
CA GLN A 151 -1.35 1.45 11.21
C GLN A 151 -0.50 0.44 10.44
N GLY A 152 0.49 -0.16 11.10
CA GLY A 152 1.36 -1.15 10.48
C GLY A 152 0.59 -2.35 9.94
N ALA A 153 -0.36 -2.88 10.70
CA ALA A 153 -1.22 -3.97 10.27
C ALA A 153 -2.07 -3.57 9.04
N ALA A 154 -2.60 -2.35 9.01
CA ALA A 154 -3.36 -1.83 7.86
C ALA A 154 -2.53 -1.78 6.58
N ILE A 155 -1.33 -1.19 6.64
CA ILE A 155 -0.40 -1.07 5.51
C ILE A 155 -0.01 -2.45 4.96
N GLY A 156 0.20 -3.44 5.84
CA GLY A 156 0.59 -4.79 5.44
C GLY A 156 -0.37 -5.43 4.45
N GLY A 157 -1.67 -5.13 4.54
CA GLY A 157 -2.69 -5.60 3.60
C GLY A 157 -2.92 -4.69 2.41
N GLU A 158 -2.75 -3.38 2.57
CA GLU A 158 -3.06 -2.40 1.53
C GLU A 158 -2.05 -2.44 0.39
N ALA A 159 -0.76 -2.37 0.67
CA ALA A 159 0.26 -2.29 -0.37
C ALA A 159 0.22 -3.47 -1.35
N PRO A 160 0.25 -4.76 -0.92
CA PRO A 160 0.10 -5.89 -1.84
C PRO A 160 -1.23 -5.87 -2.59
N GLY A 161 -2.32 -5.50 -1.90
CA GLY A 161 -3.64 -5.36 -2.49
C GLY A 161 -3.70 -4.29 -3.58
N ALA A 162 -2.99 -3.16 -3.39
CA ALA A 162 -2.90 -2.09 -4.39
C ALA A 162 -2.20 -2.55 -5.67
N TRP A 163 -1.09 -3.29 -5.56
CA TRP A 163 -0.39 -3.86 -6.71
C TRP A 163 -1.27 -4.80 -7.51
N VAL A 164 -1.97 -5.72 -6.83
CA VAL A 164 -2.91 -6.63 -7.49
C VAL A 164 -4.06 -5.85 -8.12
N PHE A 165 -4.66 -4.91 -7.39
CA PHE A 165 -5.76 -4.09 -7.87
C PHE A 165 -5.41 -3.34 -9.16
N VAL A 166 -4.28 -2.63 -9.22
CA VAL A 166 -3.92 -1.87 -10.43
C VAL A 166 -3.59 -2.79 -11.61
N THR A 167 -2.94 -3.94 -11.37
CA THR A 167 -2.60 -4.89 -12.43
C THR A 167 -3.80 -5.64 -13.00
N GLU A 168 -4.86 -5.82 -12.22
CA GLU A 168 -6.12 -6.44 -12.68
C GLU A 168 -7.01 -5.47 -13.48
N HIS A 169 -6.81 -4.15 -13.33
CA HIS A 169 -7.59 -3.14 -14.05
C HIS A 169 -7.01 -2.75 -15.41
N VAL A 170 -5.80 -3.19 -15.74
CA VAL A 170 -5.14 -2.86 -17.00
C VAL A 170 -4.78 -4.10 -17.79
N SER A 171 -4.65 -3.93 -19.13
CA SER A 171 -4.15 -5.00 -20.00
C SER A 171 -2.70 -5.35 -19.65
N THR A 172 -2.25 -6.56 -20.03
CA THR A 172 -0.90 -7.06 -19.76
C THR A 172 0.19 -6.09 -20.23
N ARG A 173 -0.01 -5.39 -21.34
CA ARG A 173 0.89 -4.36 -21.90
C ARG A 173 1.11 -3.18 -20.92
N HIS A 174 0.06 -2.78 -20.19
CA HIS A 174 0.09 -1.59 -19.33
C HIS A 174 0.41 -1.90 -17.86
N ARG A 175 0.66 -3.15 -17.50
CA ARG A 175 0.95 -3.54 -16.10
C ARG A 175 2.16 -2.84 -15.54
N ALA A 176 3.25 -2.76 -16.31
CA ALA A 176 4.47 -2.06 -15.87
C ALA A 176 4.21 -0.57 -15.63
N LEU A 177 3.42 0.09 -16.50
CA LEU A 177 3.02 1.49 -16.32
C LEU A 177 2.15 1.67 -15.06
N ALA A 178 1.21 0.76 -14.81
CA ALA A 178 0.35 0.78 -13.63
C ALA A 178 1.16 0.63 -12.34
N CYS A 179 2.11 -0.31 -12.34
CA CYS A 179 3.04 -0.48 -11.23
C CYS A 179 3.92 0.76 -11.04
N GLY A 180 4.49 1.31 -12.12
CA GLY A 180 5.29 2.54 -12.06
C GLY A 180 4.50 3.74 -11.52
N ALA A 181 3.25 3.91 -11.92
CA ALA A 181 2.38 4.97 -11.42
C ALA A 181 2.09 4.81 -9.91
N LEU A 182 1.87 3.58 -9.44
CA LEU A 182 1.68 3.31 -8.02
C LEU A 182 2.96 3.61 -7.23
N SER A 183 4.14 3.15 -7.70
CA SER A 183 5.43 3.47 -7.08
C SER A 183 5.69 4.97 -7.01
N ALA A 184 5.42 5.70 -8.08
CA ALA A 184 5.55 7.16 -8.11
C ALA A 184 4.62 7.82 -7.07
N GLY A 185 3.41 7.28 -6.89
CA GLY A 185 2.49 7.71 -5.83
C GLY A 185 3.11 7.51 -4.45
N LEU A 186 3.61 6.32 -4.13
CA LEU A 186 4.27 6.03 -2.85
C LEU A 186 5.43 6.99 -2.57
N CYS A 187 6.33 7.20 -3.56
CA CYS A 187 7.45 8.13 -3.43
C CYS A 187 6.98 9.59 -3.24
N SER A 188 5.90 10.00 -3.91
CA SER A 188 5.34 11.34 -3.73
C SER A 188 4.80 11.57 -2.32
N GLY A 189 4.32 10.52 -1.66
CA GLY A 189 3.91 10.56 -0.25
C GLY A 189 5.07 10.86 0.70
N ILE A 190 6.24 10.24 0.47
CA ILE A 190 7.46 10.53 1.24
C ILE A 190 7.87 11.99 1.05
N LEU A 191 7.86 12.47 -0.21
CA LEU A 191 8.19 13.86 -0.53
C LEU A 191 7.21 14.82 0.15
N LEU A 192 5.91 14.54 0.08
CA LEU A 192 4.89 15.35 0.74
C LEU A 192 5.12 15.42 2.25
N GLY A 193 5.42 14.28 2.90
CA GLY A 193 5.75 14.24 4.32
C GLY A 193 6.95 15.11 4.69
N SER A 194 8.03 15.06 3.89
CA SER A 194 9.21 15.89 4.10
C SER A 194 8.93 17.39 3.92
N LEU A 195 8.12 17.75 2.91
CA LEU A 195 7.72 19.13 2.67
C LEU A 195 6.85 19.68 3.80
N VAL A 196 5.90 18.88 4.30
CA VAL A 196 5.05 19.27 5.44
C VAL A 196 5.88 19.43 6.70
N ALA A 197 6.80 18.50 7.00
CA ALA A 197 7.69 18.61 8.15
C ALA A 197 8.56 19.88 8.06
N ARG A 198 9.14 20.15 6.89
CA ARG A 198 9.88 21.39 6.65
C ARG A 198 9.02 22.64 6.82
N ALA A 199 7.81 22.63 6.30
CA ALA A 199 6.89 23.77 6.40
C ALA A 199 6.52 24.09 7.86
N ILE A 200 6.24 23.07 8.66
CA ILE A 200 5.96 23.22 10.10
C ILE A 200 7.17 23.81 10.82
N ASN A 201 8.37 23.24 10.64
CA ASN A 201 9.59 23.74 11.28
C ASN A 201 10.06 25.12 10.75
N ALA A 202 9.57 25.58 9.62
CA ALA A 202 9.84 26.91 9.09
C ALA A 202 8.81 27.96 9.55
N ALA A 203 7.57 27.53 9.84
CA ALA A 203 6.47 28.41 10.22
C ALA A 203 6.36 28.62 11.74
N PHE A 204 6.83 27.68 12.54
CA PHE A 204 6.71 27.64 13.99
C PHE A 204 8.09 27.48 14.63
N ASP A 205 8.30 28.13 15.78
CA ASP A 205 9.50 27.91 16.58
C ASP A 205 9.48 26.56 17.30
N GLU A 206 10.62 26.15 17.90
CA GLU A 206 10.75 24.86 18.55
C GLU A 206 9.77 24.70 19.72
N ALA A 207 9.53 25.79 20.47
CA ALA A 207 8.60 25.79 21.61
C ALA A 207 7.15 25.61 21.13
N GLU A 208 6.77 26.26 20.06
CA GLU A 208 5.44 26.12 19.44
C GLU A 208 5.25 24.71 18.83
N VAL A 209 6.29 24.17 18.17
CA VAL A 209 6.25 22.81 17.66
C VAL A 209 6.02 21.82 18.78
N LEU A 210 6.76 21.90 19.89
CA LEU A 210 6.60 21.03 21.06
C LEU A 210 5.26 21.27 21.77
N ALA A 211 4.75 22.48 21.81
CA ALA A 211 3.49 22.78 22.51
C ALA A 211 2.26 22.21 21.77
N TRP A 212 2.17 22.41 20.45
CA TRP A 212 0.96 22.08 19.70
C TRP A 212 1.14 21.82 18.20
N ALA A 213 2.10 22.49 17.51
CA ALA A 213 2.14 22.46 16.05
C ALA A 213 2.52 21.09 15.49
N TRP A 214 3.17 20.23 16.26
CA TRP A 214 3.43 18.83 15.89
C TRP A 214 2.15 18.01 15.61
N ARG A 215 1.00 18.45 16.13
CA ARG A 215 -0.29 17.78 15.92
C ARG A 215 -0.82 17.98 14.50
N LEU A 216 -0.52 19.11 13.89
CA LEU A 216 -1.05 19.51 12.59
C LEU A 216 -0.78 18.50 11.47
N PRO A 217 0.45 17.98 11.30
CA PRO A 217 0.73 16.98 10.27
C PRO A 217 -0.08 15.69 10.43
N PHE A 218 -0.27 15.23 11.66
CA PHE A 218 -1.06 14.02 11.94
C PHE A 218 -2.55 14.25 11.73
N ILE A 219 -3.09 15.38 12.16
CA ILE A 219 -4.48 15.74 11.92
C ILE A 219 -4.74 15.89 10.42
N ALA A 220 -3.84 16.58 9.70
CA ALA A 220 -3.94 16.71 8.25
C ALA A 220 -3.89 15.34 7.55
N GLY A 221 -2.97 14.46 7.95
CA GLY A 221 -2.88 13.08 7.45
C GLY A 221 -4.16 12.29 7.66
N GLY A 222 -4.70 12.30 8.87
CA GLY A 222 -5.96 11.64 9.18
C GLY A 222 -7.14 12.18 8.35
N VAL A 223 -7.23 13.50 8.19
CA VAL A 223 -8.26 14.15 7.34
C VAL A 223 -8.07 13.76 5.87
N PHE A 224 -6.84 13.79 5.35
CA PHE A 224 -6.55 13.37 3.97
C PHE A 224 -6.84 11.88 3.76
N GLY A 225 -6.54 11.02 4.73
CA GLY A 225 -6.88 9.60 4.68
C GLY A 225 -8.40 9.38 4.61
N LEU A 226 -9.18 10.10 5.42
CA LEU A 226 -10.66 10.04 5.36
C LEU A 226 -11.19 10.57 4.02
N LEU A 227 -10.58 11.64 3.47
CA LEU A 227 -10.93 12.15 2.15
C LEU A 227 -10.59 11.12 1.05
N ALA A 228 -9.43 10.48 1.12
CA ALA A 228 -9.04 9.41 0.19
C ALA A 228 -10.02 8.24 0.24
N MET A 229 -10.47 7.84 1.43
CA MET A 229 -11.52 6.82 1.60
C MET A 229 -12.82 7.24 0.90
N PHE A 230 -13.24 8.49 1.07
CA PHE A 230 -14.45 9.02 0.41
C PHE A 230 -14.33 9.00 -1.11
N LEU A 231 -13.19 9.41 -1.65
CA LEU A 231 -12.93 9.38 -3.10
C LEU A 231 -12.90 7.95 -3.64
N ARG A 232 -12.32 7.01 -2.91
CA ARG A 232 -12.24 5.59 -3.31
C ARG A 232 -13.59 4.84 -3.21
N ARG A 233 -14.59 5.34 -2.51
CA ARG A 233 -15.95 4.78 -2.56
C ARG A 233 -16.50 4.67 -3.97
N LYS A 234 -16.04 5.53 -4.90
CA LYS A 234 -16.43 5.56 -6.31
C LYS A 234 -15.68 4.53 -7.18
N LEU A 235 -14.70 3.80 -6.64
CA LEU A 235 -14.03 2.73 -7.36
C LEU A 235 -14.97 1.52 -7.53
N HIS A 236 -14.86 0.86 -8.67
CA HIS A 236 -15.55 -0.40 -8.96
C HIS A 236 -14.71 -1.58 -8.44
N GLU A 237 -15.39 -2.70 -8.18
CA GLU A 237 -14.70 -3.96 -7.85
C GLU A 237 -13.87 -4.44 -9.05
N THR A 238 -12.84 -5.26 -8.80
CA THR A 238 -11.99 -5.75 -9.89
C THR A 238 -12.76 -6.71 -10.80
N PRO A 239 -12.55 -6.65 -12.13
CA PRO A 239 -13.21 -7.56 -13.07
C PRO A 239 -12.93 -9.02 -12.73
N VAL A 240 -11.70 -9.35 -12.32
CA VAL A 240 -11.27 -10.70 -11.95
C VAL A 240 -12.05 -11.21 -10.73
N PHE A 241 -12.23 -10.36 -9.69
CA PHE A 241 -13.01 -10.76 -8.52
C PHE A 241 -14.50 -10.96 -8.85
N ALA A 242 -15.06 -10.11 -9.71
CA ALA A 242 -16.44 -10.24 -10.16
C ALA A 242 -16.65 -11.59 -10.89
N GLU A 243 -15.74 -11.96 -11.79
CA GLU A 243 -15.78 -13.24 -12.49
C GLU A 243 -15.62 -14.45 -11.56
N MET A 244 -14.68 -14.39 -10.59
CA MET A 244 -14.49 -15.44 -9.59
C MET A 244 -15.73 -15.65 -8.73
N ARG A 245 -16.41 -14.55 -8.36
CA ARG A 245 -17.66 -14.58 -7.59
C ARG A 245 -18.79 -15.23 -8.38
N GLU A 246 -18.93 -14.89 -9.67
CA GLU A 246 -19.94 -15.49 -10.54
C GLU A 246 -19.71 -16.99 -10.72
N ARG A 247 -18.46 -17.40 -10.87
CA ARG A 247 -18.06 -18.83 -10.99
C ARG A 247 -18.11 -19.60 -9.65
N ARG A 248 -18.45 -18.95 -8.55
CA ARG A 248 -18.41 -19.53 -7.18
C ARG A 248 -17.04 -20.14 -6.82
N SER A 249 -15.96 -19.61 -7.37
CA SER A 249 -14.58 -20.08 -7.17
C SER A 249 -13.81 -19.23 -6.16
N LEU A 250 -14.50 -18.66 -5.17
CA LEU A 250 -13.86 -17.94 -4.07
C LEU A 250 -13.12 -18.90 -3.15
N ALA A 251 -12.02 -18.43 -2.55
CA ALA A 251 -11.21 -19.22 -1.65
C ALA A 251 -12.02 -19.78 -0.48
N ALA A 252 -12.06 -21.09 -0.34
CA ALA A 252 -12.73 -21.78 0.77
C ALA A 252 -11.83 -21.93 2.01
N GLU A 253 -10.51 -21.85 1.83
CA GLU A 253 -9.48 -22.00 2.87
C GLU A 253 -8.65 -20.72 3.03
N LEU A 254 -7.88 -20.63 4.12
CA LEU A 254 -6.89 -19.57 4.34
C LEU A 254 -5.89 -19.54 3.16
N PRO A 255 -5.81 -18.43 2.38
CA PRO A 255 -4.92 -18.35 1.22
C PRO A 255 -3.46 -18.65 1.56
N LEU A 256 -3.00 -18.27 2.75
CA LEU A 256 -1.65 -18.55 3.22
C LEU A 256 -1.36 -20.04 3.24
N LYS A 257 -2.31 -20.87 3.74
CA LYS A 257 -2.14 -22.32 3.82
C LYS A 257 -1.99 -22.94 2.43
N ALA A 258 -2.82 -22.51 1.48
CA ALA A 258 -2.75 -22.97 0.09
C ALA A 258 -1.42 -22.53 -0.57
N VAL A 259 -1.02 -21.26 -0.40
CA VAL A 259 0.22 -20.69 -0.98
C VAL A 259 1.45 -21.42 -0.44
N VAL A 260 1.55 -21.64 0.87
CA VAL A 260 2.70 -22.35 1.48
C VAL A 260 2.73 -23.81 1.05
N ARG A 261 1.57 -24.48 0.94
CA ARG A 261 1.51 -25.88 0.51
C ARG A 261 1.86 -26.06 -0.96
N ASP A 262 1.29 -25.22 -1.83
CA ASP A 262 1.29 -25.46 -3.28
C ASP A 262 2.35 -24.62 -4.02
N HIS A 263 2.83 -23.51 -3.42
CA HIS A 263 3.72 -22.54 -4.04
C HIS A 263 4.89 -22.08 -3.16
N ALA A 264 5.34 -22.92 -2.20
CA ALA A 264 6.44 -22.58 -1.27
C ALA A 264 7.71 -22.09 -2.00
N GLY A 265 8.09 -22.72 -3.11
CA GLY A 265 9.26 -22.31 -3.90
C GLY A 265 9.13 -20.90 -4.49
N ALA A 266 7.93 -20.52 -4.97
CA ALA A 266 7.68 -19.18 -5.48
C ALA A 266 7.73 -18.13 -4.36
N VAL A 267 7.26 -18.46 -3.17
CA VAL A 267 7.34 -17.60 -1.98
C VAL A 267 8.80 -17.34 -1.60
N VAL A 268 9.61 -18.40 -1.51
CA VAL A 268 11.04 -18.28 -1.19
C VAL A 268 11.76 -17.46 -2.26
N LEU A 269 11.49 -17.72 -3.55
CA LEU A 269 12.09 -16.96 -4.64
C LEU A 269 11.70 -15.47 -4.57
N ALA A 270 10.42 -15.16 -4.31
CA ALA A 270 9.96 -13.79 -4.16
C ALA A 270 10.63 -13.09 -2.97
N MET A 271 10.80 -13.78 -1.85
CA MET A 271 11.54 -13.25 -0.70
C MET A 271 12.99 -12.95 -1.05
N LEU A 272 13.70 -13.87 -1.73
CA LEU A 272 15.09 -13.68 -2.13
C LEU A 272 15.29 -12.55 -3.16
N LEU A 273 14.31 -12.33 -4.05
CA LEU A 273 14.36 -11.24 -5.04
C LEU A 273 14.02 -9.87 -4.44
N THR A 274 13.36 -9.84 -3.29
CA THR A 274 12.93 -8.59 -2.63
C THR A 274 13.98 -8.08 -1.64
N TRP A 275 14.87 -8.95 -1.16
CA TRP A 275 16.02 -8.63 -0.31
C TRP A 275 17.28 -8.39 -1.11
#